data_b0dc6982af8f481114a6647174378511
#
_entry.id   b0dc6982af8f481114a6647174378511
#
_cell.length_a   1.000
_cell.length_b   1.000
_cell.length_c   1.000
_cell.angle_alpha   90.00
_cell.angle_beta   90.00
_cell.angle_gamma   90.00
#
_symmetry.space_group_name_H-M   'P 1'
#
loop_
_entity.id
_entity.type
_entity.pdbx_description
1 polymer ?
#
loop_
_entity_poly.entity_id
_entity_poly.type
_entity_poly.pdbx_seq_one_letter_code
_entity_poly.pdbx_strand_id
1 'polypeptide(L)'
;VTQNIDDLHQRAGSTRLTAMHGELKKIRHVETGEVLDWPYDVKESETVWRPHVVWFGERTIGLDVVMEKLTAASVFAAVGTSGTVYPASRFAEIAKAAGAVTVEINLNATGSVGYDYAWVGPASQLVPELVDQIITTGSITSGSRQTGHRLMAD
;
A
#
# COMPACT_ATOMS: atom_id res chain seq x y z
N VAL A 1 -1.41 4.13 -2.35
CA VAL A 1 -1.75 3.84 -0.94
C VAL A 1 -0.50 3.36 -0.24
N THR A 2 -0.23 3.83 0.97
CA THR A 2 0.86 3.32 1.81
C THR A 2 0.35 2.90 3.19
N GLN A 3 0.93 1.85 3.74
CA GLN A 3 0.75 1.43 5.13
C GLN A 3 1.83 2.03 6.05
N ASN A 4 2.88 2.62 5.46
CA ASN A 4 3.93 3.29 6.21
C ASN A 4 3.46 4.65 6.72
N ILE A 5 4.02 5.07 7.85
CA ILE A 5 3.71 6.35 8.50
C ILE A 5 4.80 7.41 8.29
N ASP A 6 5.90 7.05 7.60
CA ASP A 6 6.96 7.98 7.22
C ASP A 6 6.54 8.89 6.05
N ASP A 7 7.38 9.87 5.71
CA ASP A 7 7.15 10.84 4.63
C ASP A 7 7.98 10.54 3.35
N LEU A 8 8.49 9.33 3.18
CA LEU A 8 9.38 8.99 2.06
C LEU A 8 8.70 9.11 0.70
N HIS A 9 7.43 8.75 0.60
CA HIS A 9 6.66 8.92 -0.64
C HIS A 9 6.49 10.39 -1.00
N GLN A 10 6.15 11.25 -0.03
CA GLN A 10 6.02 12.69 -0.24
C GLN A 10 7.36 13.30 -0.65
N ARG A 11 8.45 12.93 0.02
CA ARG A 11 9.82 13.37 -0.31
C ARG A 11 10.27 12.89 -1.69
N ALA A 12 9.78 11.75 -2.15
CA ALA A 12 10.01 11.26 -3.51
C ALA A 12 9.10 11.91 -4.56
N GLY A 13 8.25 12.88 -4.18
CA GLY A 13 7.39 13.62 -5.10
C GLY A 13 6.04 12.94 -5.42
N SER A 14 5.62 11.94 -4.65
CA SER A 14 4.30 11.32 -4.82
C SER A 14 3.19 12.33 -4.47
N THR A 15 2.32 12.66 -5.43
CA THR A 15 1.22 13.64 -5.25
C THR A 15 -0.13 12.97 -5.01
N ARG A 16 -0.31 11.71 -5.39
CA ARG A 16 -1.55 10.94 -5.22
C ARG A 16 -1.34 9.83 -4.20
N LEU A 17 -1.25 10.22 -2.93
CA LEU A 17 -0.92 9.33 -1.83
C LEU A 17 -2.07 9.28 -0.82
N THR A 18 -2.43 8.07 -0.39
CA THR A 18 -3.29 7.81 0.78
C THR A 18 -2.45 7.09 1.83
N ALA A 19 -2.10 7.76 2.92
CA ALA A 19 -1.41 7.20 4.07
C ALA A 19 -2.45 6.57 5.02
N MET A 20 -2.83 5.32 4.75
CA MET A 20 -3.97 4.69 5.43
C MET A 20 -3.74 4.40 6.91
N HIS A 21 -2.51 4.37 7.35
CA HIS A 21 -2.14 4.21 8.77
C HIS A 21 -1.69 5.54 9.42
N GLY A 22 -1.88 6.66 8.72
CA GLY A 22 -1.53 7.99 9.21
C GLY A 22 -0.12 8.43 8.83
N GLU A 23 0.31 9.51 9.46
CA GLU A 23 1.57 10.19 9.15
C GLU A 23 2.25 10.65 10.45
N LEU A 24 3.49 10.19 10.67
CA LEU A 24 4.22 10.44 11.92
C LEU A 24 4.53 11.94 12.18
N LYS A 25 4.63 12.74 11.11
CA LYS A 25 4.88 14.19 11.19
C LYS A 25 3.61 15.02 11.39
N LYS A 26 2.51 14.39 11.78
CA LYS A 26 1.24 15.05 12.08
C LYS A 26 0.72 14.65 13.46
N ILE A 27 -0.06 15.54 14.05
CA ILE A 27 -0.82 15.28 15.28
C ILE A 27 -2.31 15.36 14.99
N ARG A 28 -3.09 14.67 15.81
CA ARG A 28 -4.55 14.70 15.76
C ARG A 28 -5.12 15.05 17.12
N HIS A 29 -6.07 15.97 17.13
CA HIS A 29 -6.85 16.27 18.32
C HIS A 29 -7.79 15.10 18.66
N VAL A 30 -7.78 14.65 19.91
CA VAL A 30 -8.48 13.39 20.30
C VAL A 30 -10.00 13.50 20.22
N GLU A 31 -10.57 14.69 20.46
CA GLU A 31 -12.02 14.91 20.46
C GLU A 31 -12.55 15.40 19.10
N THR A 32 -11.88 16.39 18.51
CA THR A 32 -12.38 17.03 17.27
C THR A 32 -11.92 16.32 15.99
N GLY A 33 -10.85 15.53 16.09
CA GLY A 33 -10.23 14.90 14.92
C GLY A 33 -9.41 15.86 14.04
N GLU A 34 -9.25 17.12 14.44
CA GLU A 34 -8.42 18.11 13.74
C GLU A 34 -6.99 17.58 13.58
N VAL A 35 -6.42 17.75 12.39
CA VAL A 35 -5.07 17.28 12.06
C VAL A 35 -4.18 18.46 11.71
N LEU A 36 -3.00 18.52 12.33
CA LEU A 36 -1.99 19.57 12.11
C LEU A 36 -0.64 18.94 11.76
N ASP A 37 0.15 19.65 10.94
CA ASP A 37 1.55 19.31 10.75
C ASP A 37 2.33 19.57 12.05
N TRP A 38 3.11 18.58 12.47
CA TRP A 38 3.85 18.62 13.73
C TRP A 38 5.15 17.82 13.63
N PRO A 39 6.26 18.48 13.28
CA PRO A 39 7.54 17.81 13.10
C PRO A 39 8.29 17.53 14.42
N TYR A 40 7.65 17.75 15.57
CA TYR A 40 8.24 17.63 16.89
C TYR A 40 7.69 16.42 17.64
N ASP A 41 8.34 16.04 18.73
CA ASP A 41 7.82 15.00 19.63
C ASP A 41 6.56 15.48 20.35
N VAL A 42 5.62 14.58 20.55
CA VAL A 42 4.45 14.79 21.40
C VAL A 42 4.86 14.43 22.83
N LYS A 43 4.70 15.37 23.75
CA LYS A 43 5.06 15.15 25.17
C LYS A 43 4.17 14.07 25.76
N GLU A 44 4.71 13.26 26.67
CA GLU A 44 3.97 12.22 27.38
C GLU A 44 2.80 12.78 28.22
N SER A 45 2.96 14.03 28.71
CA SER A 45 1.89 14.74 29.45
C SER A 45 0.79 15.33 28.55
N GLU A 46 0.91 15.23 27.24
CA GLU A 46 -0.10 15.73 26.31
C GLU A 46 -1.31 14.79 26.27
N THR A 47 -2.49 15.31 26.55
CA THR A 47 -3.72 14.53 26.64
C THR A 47 -4.75 14.87 25.57
N VAL A 48 -4.55 15.99 24.86
CA VAL A 48 -5.49 16.53 23.87
C VAL A 48 -5.03 16.20 22.44
N TRP A 49 -3.73 16.22 22.22
CA TRP A 49 -3.12 15.91 20.94
C TRP A 49 -2.33 14.61 21.00
N ARG A 50 -2.47 13.80 19.97
CA ARG A 50 -1.71 12.56 19.82
C ARG A 50 -1.09 12.47 18.41
N PRO A 51 -0.05 11.65 18.20
CA PRO A 51 0.44 11.37 16.84
C PRO A 51 -0.72 10.94 15.92
N HIS A 52 -0.74 11.47 14.70
CA HIS A 52 -1.74 11.11 13.68
C HIS A 52 -1.42 9.74 13.07
N VAL A 53 -1.39 8.72 13.92
CA VAL A 53 -1.11 7.33 13.56
C VAL A 53 -2.30 6.46 13.94
N VAL A 54 -2.65 5.52 13.07
CA VAL A 54 -3.71 4.51 13.32
C VAL A 54 -3.11 3.39 14.16
N TRP A 55 -3.68 3.16 15.35
CA TRP A 55 -3.29 2.05 16.21
C TRP A 55 -4.13 0.81 15.93
N PHE A 56 -3.67 -0.35 16.39
CA PHE A 56 -4.43 -1.59 16.27
C PHE A 56 -5.82 -1.45 16.88
N GLY A 57 -6.84 -1.85 16.10
CA GLY A 57 -8.25 -1.70 16.49
C GLY A 57 -8.90 -0.38 16.07
N GLU A 58 -8.14 0.61 15.62
CA GLU A 58 -8.69 1.85 15.07
C GLU A 58 -9.03 1.70 13.56
N ARG A 59 -9.93 2.56 13.09
CA ARG A 59 -10.29 2.62 11.66
C ARG A 59 -9.15 3.24 10.85
N THR A 60 -8.82 2.60 9.74
CA THR A 60 -7.84 3.14 8.77
C THR A 60 -8.37 4.40 8.09
N ILE A 61 -7.45 5.30 7.73
CA ILE A 61 -7.75 6.58 7.11
C ILE A 61 -8.00 6.40 5.62
N GLY A 62 -9.06 7.04 5.09
CA GLY A 62 -9.37 7.08 3.66
C GLY A 62 -9.69 5.71 3.04
N LEU A 63 -10.21 4.76 3.83
CA LEU A 63 -10.55 3.42 3.34
C LEU A 63 -11.58 3.46 2.21
N ASP A 64 -12.55 4.36 2.26
CA ASP A 64 -13.56 4.59 1.24
C ASP A 64 -12.91 4.99 -0.10
N VAL A 65 -11.98 5.92 -0.08
CA VAL A 65 -11.20 6.33 -1.26
C VAL A 65 -10.35 5.17 -1.79
N VAL A 66 -9.75 4.39 -0.90
CA VAL A 66 -8.97 3.21 -1.29
C VAL A 66 -9.86 2.18 -1.97
N MET A 67 -11.04 1.89 -1.41
CA MET A 67 -11.99 0.94 -1.98
C MET A 67 -12.49 1.36 -3.38
N GLU A 68 -12.81 2.64 -3.56
CA GLU A 68 -13.17 3.18 -4.88
C GLU A 68 -12.05 2.94 -5.90
N LYS A 69 -10.79 3.21 -5.53
CA LYS A 69 -9.65 3.01 -6.42
C LYS A 69 -9.36 1.54 -6.72
N LEU A 70 -9.54 0.65 -5.76
CA LEU A 70 -9.37 -0.79 -5.96
C LEU A 70 -10.36 -1.33 -6.99
N THR A 71 -11.62 -0.89 -6.93
CA THR A 71 -12.67 -1.34 -7.85
C THR A 71 -12.56 -0.73 -9.25
N ALA A 72 -11.85 0.39 -9.40
CA ALA A 72 -11.60 1.06 -10.67
C ALA A 72 -10.22 0.76 -11.29
N ALA A 73 -9.38 0.00 -10.58
CA ALA A 73 -8.01 -0.24 -11.02
C ALA A 73 -7.96 -1.26 -12.17
N SER A 74 -7.12 -1.01 -13.18
CA SER A 74 -6.73 -2.01 -14.18
C SER A 74 -5.55 -2.86 -13.71
N VAL A 75 -4.72 -2.29 -12.83
CA VAL A 75 -3.55 -2.95 -12.23
C VAL A 75 -3.51 -2.66 -10.74
N PHE A 76 -3.26 -3.67 -9.95
CA PHE A 76 -2.95 -3.56 -8.53
C PHE A 76 -1.57 -4.16 -8.25
N ALA A 77 -0.69 -3.38 -7.65
CA ALA A 77 0.62 -3.88 -7.22
C ALA A 77 0.77 -3.72 -5.70
N ALA A 78 1.06 -4.81 -5.01
CA ALA A 78 1.46 -4.82 -3.61
C ALA A 78 2.98 -4.93 -3.50
N VAL A 79 3.61 -3.96 -2.84
CA VAL A 79 5.07 -3.85 -2.78
C VAL A 79 5.54 -3.87 -1.32
N GLY A 80 6.36 -4.85 -0.97
CA GLY A 80 7.03 -4.92 0.34
C GLY A 80 6.06 -5.06 1.52
N THR A 81 4.94 -5.72 1.35
CA THR A 81 3.96 -5.96 2.42
C THR A 81 3.87 -7.45 2.77
N SER A 82 3.62 -7.75 4.04
CA SER A 82 3.39 -9.12 4.49
C SER A 82 2.04 -9.70 4.04
N GLY A 83 1.10 -8.85 3.64
CA GLY A 83 -0.25 -9.25 3.27
C GLY A 83 -1.11 -9.80 4.43
N THR A 84 -0.70 -9.58 5.69
CA THR A 84 -1.39 -10.15 6.88
C THR A 84 -2.26 -9.16 7.63
N VAL A 85 -2.04 -7.84 7.44
CA VAL A 85 -2.72 -6.80 8.21
C VAL A 85 -4.01 -6.38 7.52
N TYR A 86 -5.15 -6.58 8.19
CA TYR A 86 -6.46 -6.11 7.73
C TYR A 86 -6.57 -4.58 7.86
N PRO A 87 -7.23 -3.87 6.92
CA PRO A 87 -7.94 -4.35 5.72
C PRO A 87 -7.03 -4.59 4.49
N ALA A 88 -5.78 -4.13 4.51
CA ALA A 88 -4.87 -4.17 3.35
C ALA A 88 -4.63 -5.59 2.81
N SER A 89 -4.67 -6.61 3.68
CA SER A 89 -4.55 -8.02 3.28
C SER A 89 -5.62 -8.50 2.28
N ARG A 90 -6.76 -7.79 2.18
CA ARG A 90 -7.85 -8.13 1.24
C ARG A 90 -7.81 -7.33 -0.07
N PHE A 91 -6.92 -6.35 -0.19
CA PHE A 91 -6.93 -5.43 -1.34
C PHE A 91 -6.63 -6.13 -2.68
N ALA A 92 -5.72 -7.10 -2.68
CA ALA A 92 -5.42 -7.88 -3.88
C ALA A 92 -6.65 -8.66 -4.37
N GLU A 93 -7.34 -9.36 -3.47
CA GLU A 93 -8.56 -10.10 -3.79
C GLU A 93 -9.67 -9.19 -4.32
N ILE A 94 -9.86 -8.01 -3.68
CA ILE A 94 -10.89 -7.04 -4.09
C ILE A 94 -10.57 -6.49 -5.48
N ALA A 95 -9.33 -6.07 -5.74
CA ALA A 95 -8.91 -5.55 -7.03
C ALA A 95 -9.03 -6.63 -8.12
N LYS A 96 -8.62 -7.87 -7.84
CA LYS A 96 -8.76 -9.01 -8.75
C LYS A 96 -10.21 -9.32 -9.08
N ALA A 97 -11.08 -9.32 -8.08
CA ALA A 97 -12.52 -9.53 -8.28
C ALA A 97 -13.16 -8.43 -9.13
N ALA A 98 -12.60 -7.22 -9.10
CA ALA A 98 -13.01 -6.09 -9.96
C ALA A 98 -12.39 -6.13 -11.36
N GLY A 99 -11.53 -7.11 -11.67
CA GLY A 99 -10.93 -7.30 -13.00
C GLY A 99 -9.52 -6.73 -13.15
N ALA A 100 -8.90 -6.24 -12.09
CA ALA A 100 -7.51 -5.78 -12.13
C ALA A 100 -6.53 -6.96 -12.28
N VAL A 101 -5.45 -6.75 -13.03
CA VAL A 101 -4.27 -7.61 -12.97
C VAL A 101 -3.53 -7.33 -11.67
N THR A 102 -3.22 -8.37 -10.89
CA THR A 102 -2.65 -8.23 -9.55
C THR A 102 -1.22 -8.75 -9.48
N VAL A 103 -0.32 -7.94 -8.93
CA VAL A 103 1.11 -8.23 -8.82
C VAL A 103 1.57 -8.09 -7.37
N GLU A 104 2.27 -9.09 -6.88
CA GLU A 104 3.07 -8.99 -5.65
C GLU A 104 4.53 -8.71 -6.02
N ILE A 105 5.14 -7.72 -5.37
CA ILE A 105 6.59 -7.45 -5.43
C ILE A 105 7.13 -7.53 -4.01
N ASN A 106 7.94 -8.55 -3.73
CA ASN A 106 8.45 -8.77 -2.38
C ASN A 106 9.81 -9.48 -2.42
N LEU A 107 10.60 -9.40 -1.35
CA LEU A 107 11.85 -10.16 -1.22
C LEU A 107 11.60 -11.67 -1.14
N ASN A 108 10.45 -12.05 -0.55
CA ASN A 108 9.96 -13.42 -0.51
C ASN A 108 8.47 -13.40 -0.89
N ALA A 109 8.03 -14.30 -1.73
CA ALA A 109 6.62 -14.42 -2.05
C ALA A 109 5.80 -14.77 -0.80
N THR A 110 4.66 -14.12 -0.61
CA THR A 110 3.79 -14.39 0.55
C THR A 110 2.98 -15.68 0.39
N GLY A 111 2.88 -16.21 -0.84
CA GLY A 111 2.02 -17.34 -1.17
C GLY A 111 0.52 -17.00 -1.17
N SER A 112 0.16 -15.73 -1.15
CA SER A 112 -1.22 -15.29 -1.18
C SER A 112 -1.88 -15.58 -2.54
N VAL A 113 -3.06 -16.18 -2.51
CA VAL A 113 -3.84 -16.51 -3.72
C VAL A 113 -4.45 -15.31 -4.45
N GLY A 114 -4.37 -14.13 -3.86
CA GLY A 114 -4.93 -12.89 -4.42
C GLY A 114 -4.16 -12.30 -5.60
N TYR A 115 -2.99 -12.84 -5.94
CA TYR A 115 -2.12 -12.29 -7.00
C TYR A 115 -2.09 -13.17 -8.25
N ASP A 116 -2.03 -12.52 -9.43
CA ASP A 116 -1.80 -13.18 -10.72
C ASP A 116 -0.33 -13.45 -10.94
N TYR A 117 0.53 -12.52 -10.45
CA TYR A 117 1.98 -12.60 -10.57
C TYR A 117 2.65 -12.32 -9.23
N ALA A 118 3.71 -13.08 -8.93
CA ALA A 118 4.61 -12.81 -7.81
C ALA A 118 6.03 -12.56 -8.37
N TRP A 119 6.54 -11.35 -8.14
CA TRP A 119 7.88 -10.94 -8.53
C TRP A 119 8.76 -10.90 -7.29
N VAL A 120 9.73 -11.79 -7.23
CA VAL A 120 10.61 -11.94 -6.06
C VAL A 120 11.92 -11.21 -6.29
N GLY A 121 12.19 -10.20 -5.45
CA GLY A 121 13.41 -9.39 -5.52
C GLY A 121 13.25 -8.01 -4.89
N PRO A 122 14.30 -7.17 -4.98
CA PRO A 122 14.30 -5.82 -4.45
C PRO A 122 13.30 -4.91 -5.17
N ALA A 123 12.45 -4.21 -4.42
CA ALA A 123 11.48 -3.26 -4.97
C ALA A 123 12.13 -2.16 -5.81
N SER A 124 13.35 -1.72 -5.43
CA SER A 124 14.11 -0.71 -6.17
C SER A 124 14.48 -1.11 -7.61
N GLN A 125 14.44 -2.40 -7.93
CA GLN A 125 14.68 -2.94 -9.28
C GLN A 125 13.35 -3.29 -9.96
N LEU A 126 12.46 -3.99 -9.23
CA LEU A 126 11.25 -4.55 -9.81
C LEU A 126 10.13 -3.53 -10.02
N VAL A 127 10.04 -2.49 -9.19
CA VAL A 127 9.02 -1.44 -9.39
C VAL A 127 9.27 -0.64 -10.67
N PRO A 128 10.49 -0.14 -10.96
CA PRO A 128 10.78 0.47 -12.25
C PRO A 128 10.46 -0.46 -13.43
N GLU A 129 10.85 -1.74 -13.37
CA GLU A 129 10.56 -2.72 -14.41
C GLU A 129 9.05 -2.89 -14.66
N LEU A 130 8.24 -2.98 -13.58
CA LEU A 130 6.79 -3.04 -13.68
C LEU A 130 6.21 -1.79 -14.36
N VAL A 131 6.68 -0.61 -13.94
CA VAL A 131 6.22 0.67 -14.50
C VAL A 131 6.58 0.76 -15.99
N ASP A 132 7.80 0.39 -16.36
CA ASP A 132 8.25 0.38 -17.77
C ASP A 132 7.43 -0.58 -18.63
N GLN A 133 7.10 -1.77 -18.13
CA GLN A 133 6.21 -2.69 -18.85
C GLN A 133 4.82 -2.08 -19.07
N ILE A 134 4.22 -1.51 -18.03
CA ILE A 134 2.88 -0.90 -18.13
C ILE A 134 2.89 0.25 -19.15
N ILE A 135 3.90 1.13 -19.11
CA ILE A 135 3.99 2.29 -20.02
C ILE A 135 4.24 1.85 -21.47
N THR A 136 5.09 0.85 -21.68
CA THR A 136 5.55 0.45 -23.02
C THR A 136 4.57 -0.48 -23.72
N THR A 137 3.96 -1.42 -22.99
CA THR A 137 3.15 -2.49 -23.58
C THR A 137 1.67 -2.40 -23.21
N GLY A 138 1.30 -1.58 -22.22
CA GLY A 138 -0.04 -1.54 -21.64
C GLY A 138 -0.45 -2.82 -20.91
N SER A 139 0.48 -3.78 -20.71
CA SER A 139 0.22 -5.08 -20.12
C SER A 139 1.33 -5.49 -19.15
N ILE A 140 1.03 -6.45 -18.29
CA ILE A 140 2.00 -7.04 -17.38
C ILE A 140 2.27 -8.46 -17.84
N THR A 141 3.53 -8.77 -18.00
CA THR A 141 4.01 -10.14 -18.26
C THR A 141 4.82 -10.61 -17.05
N SER A 142 5.31 -11.83 -17.11
CA SER A 142 6.21 -12.35 -16.10
C SER A 142 7.48 -11.50 -15.99
N GLY A 143 7.85 -11.09 -14.77
CA GLY A 143 9.07 -10.30 -14.51
C GLY A 143 10.35 -11.10 -14.80
N SER A 144 11.45 -10.40 -15.03
CA SER A 144 12.74 -10.96 -15.47
C SER A 144 13.45 -11.88 -14.45
N ARG A 145 12.95 -11.95 -13.21
CA ARG A 145 13.50 -12.81 -12.14
C ARG A 145 12.40 -13.64 -11.49
N GLN A 146 11.87 -14.58 -12.27
CA GLN A 146 10.91 -15.55 -11.74
C GLN A 146 11.60 -16.74 -11.09
N THR A 147 11.18 -17.05 -9.84
CA THR A 147 10.78 -18.43 -9.53
C THR A 147 9.27 -18.43 -9.73
N GLY A 148 8.83 -18.50 -10.99
CA GLY A 148 7.50 -18.11 -11.29
C GLY A 148 6.61 -19.25 -11.70
N HIS A 149 5.60 -19.45 -10.96
CA HIS A 149 4.38 -20.03 -11.47
C HIS A 149 3.32 -18.91 -11.54
N ARG A 150 2.67 -18.75 -12.71
CA ARG A 150 1.31 -18.22 -12.71
C ARG A 150 0.58 -19.08 -11.70
N LEU A 151 0.11 -18.48 -10.61
CA LEU A 151 -0.68 -19.19 -9.62
C LEU A 151 -1.98 -19.59 -10.31
N MET A 152 -1.99 -20.78 -10.88
CA MET A 152 -3.21 -21.35 -11.47
C MET A 152 -4.16 -21.61 -10.31
N ALA A 153 -5.34 -21.01 -10.36
CA ALA A 153 -6.46 -21.44 -9.58
C ALA A 153 -6.92 -22.80 -10.16
N ASP A 154 -6.81 -23.86 -9.35
CA ASP A 154 -7.58 -25.09 -9.56
C ASP A 154 -9.03 -24.88 -9.16
#